data_96d8a9a305b93e6d49957b5fd86768db
#
_entry.id   96d8a9a305b93e6d49957b5fd86768db
#
_cell.length_a   1.000
_cell.length_b   1.000
_cell.length_c   1.000
_cell.angle_alpha   90.00
_cell.angle_beta   90.00
_cell.angle_gamma   90.00
#
_symmetry.space_group_name_H-M   'P 1'
#
loop_
_entity.id
_entity.type
_entity.pdbx_description
1 polymer ?
#
loop_
_entity_poly.entity_id
_entity_poly.type
_entity_poly.pdbx_seq_one_letter_code
_entity_poly.pdbx_strand_id
1 'polypeptide(L)'
;MCSLTRRRTLSQGWYFDCCCPRCADNTELGTEGSSLACPGQCGGWVVARQPLEADTEWECRGCGARLERHEVEAAVSSFSDRIQRLYEEDRYRAVRQMEDMLCRTRLSSFLFPDVQTHLFHHYLSIPQKEIIFL
;
A
#
# COMPACT_ATOMS: atom_id res chain seq x y z
N MET A 1 3.48 6.40 0.96
CA MET A 1 4.51 5.32 0.86
C MET A 1 4.54 4.55 2.18
N CYS A 2 4.33 3.23 2.15
CA CYS A 2 4.36 2.39 3.33
C CYS A 2 5.77 2.27 3.92
N SER A 3 5.88 1.89 5.20
CA SER A 3 7.17 1.79 5.92
C SER A 3 8.13 0.83 5.22
N LEU A 4 7.64 -0.29 4.71
CA LEU A 4 8.45 -1.28 3.99
C LEU A 4 9.14 -0.66 2.77
N THR A 5 8.38 -0.02 1.89
CA THR A 5 8.91 0.64 0.69
C THR A 5 9.79 1.83 1.05
N ARG A 6 9.37 2.66 2.01
CA ARG A 6 10.15 3.82 2.48
C ARG A 6 11.51 3.41 3.02
N ARG A 7 11.57 2.42 3.91
CA ARG A 7 12.84 1.94 4.49
C ARG A 7 13.74 1.33 3.42
N ARG A 8 13.17 0.54 2.50
CA ARG A 8 13.94 -0.01 1.36
C ARG A 8 14.54 1.10 0.50
N THR A 9 13.76 2.13 0.15
CA THR A 9 14.24 3.27 -0.65
C THR A 9 15.35 4.02 0.07
N LEU A 10 15.22 4.24 1.38
CA LEU A 10 16.24 4.92 2.18
C LEU A 10 17.52 4.09 2.31
N SER A 11 17.39 2.79 2.56
CA SER A 11 18.54 1.89 2.66
C SER A 11 19.29 1.78 1.32
N GLN A 12 18.58 1.63 0.22
CA GLN A 12 19.20 1.45 -1.11
C GLN A 12 19.69 2.76 -1.73
N GLY A 13 18.97 3.86 -1.55
CA GLY A 13 19.29 5.13 -2.19
C GLY A 13 20.14 6.08 -1.32
N TRP A 14 20.02 5.97 0.00
CA TRP A 14 20.64 6.88 0.97
C TRP A 14 21.54 6.15 1.97
N TYR A 15 21.63 4.83 1.87
CA TYR A 15 22.53 3.97 2.66
C TYR A 15 22.37 4.08 4.18
N PHE A 16 21.11 4.29 4.65
CA PHE A 16 20.79 4.24 6.07
C PHE A 16 19.44 3.58 6.34
N ASP A 17 19.31 2.95 7.51
CA ASP A 17 18.08 2.34 7.98
C ASP A 17 17.34 3.29 8.93
N CYS A 18 16.16 3.73 8.52
CA CYS A 18 15.36 4.65 9.31
C CYS A 18 14.75 3.94 10.52
N CYS A 19 15.00 4.47 11.71
CA CYS A 19 14.44 4.01 12.98
C CYS A 19 13.58 5.08 13.68
N CYS A 20 13.04 6.04 12.93
CA CYS A 20 12.20 7.08 13.51
C CYS A 20 10.92 6.50 14.15
N PRO A 21 10.24 7.25 15.05
CA PRO A 21 9.03 6.78 15.74
C PRO A 21 7.98 6.20 14.79
N ARG A 22 7.79 6.79 13.62
CA ARG A 22 6.84 6.29 12.62
C ARG A 22 7.27 4.95 12.03
N CYS A 23 8.58 4.74 11.79
CA CYS A 23 9.08 3.45 11.29
C CYS A 23 9.10 2.36 12.35
N ALA A 24 9.22 2.72 13.62
CA ALA A 24 9.22 1.80 14.76
C ALA A 24 7.81 1.37 15.18
N ASP A 25 6.80 2.12 14.79
CA ASP A 25 5.40 1.83 15.12
C ASP A 25 4.74 1.03 13.99
N ASN A 26 4.18 -0.14 14.32
CA ASN A 26 3.51 -1.03 13.38
C ASN A 26 2.18 -0.46 12.84
N THR A 27 1.65 0.60 13.46
CA THR A 27 0.48 1.35 12.99
C THR A 27 0.86 2.59 12.20
N GLU A 28 2.14 2.90 12.11
CA GLU A 28 2.66 4.17 11.58
C GLU A 28 2.01 5.39 12.22
N LEU A 29 1.99 5.43 13.56
CA LEU A 29 1.36 6.47 14.39
C LEU A 29 -0.17 6.53 14.19
N GLY A 30 -0.80 5.38 14.10
CA GLY A 30 -2.24 5.23 13.95
C GLY A 30 -2.77 5.50 12.53
N THR A 31 -1.89 5.74 11.55
CA THR A 31 -2.32 5.95 10.17
C THR A 31 -2.63 4.65 9.42
N GLU A 32 -2.25 3.49 9.99
CA GLU A 32 -2.36 2.16 9.36
C GLU A 32 -1.71 2.09 7.96
N GLY A 33 -0.73 2.97 7.70
CA GLY A 33 -0.10 3.18 6.38
C GLY A 33 0.60 1.97 5.79
N SER A 34 0.86 0.93 6.59
CA SER A 34 1.53 -0.31 6.17
C SER A 34 0.71 -1.56 6.48
N SER A 35 -0.55 -1.40 6.91
CA SER A 35 -1.41 -2.53 7.28
C SER A 35 -2.03 -3.18 6.05
N LEU A 36 -2.14 -4.51 6.05
CA LEU A 36 -2.81 -5.30 5.01
C LEU A 36 -4.14 -5.85 5.52
N ALA A 37 -5.09 -6.06 4.62
CA ALA A 37 -6.30 -6.81 4.96
C ALA A 37 -5.95 -8.27 5.25
N CYS A 38 -6.59 -8.86 6.25
CA CYS A 38 -6.36 -10.26 6.61
C CYS A 38 -6.78 -11.21 5.47
N PRO A 39 -5.89 -12.10 4.99
CA PRO A 39 -6.23 -13.08 3.97
C PRO A 39 -7.31 -14.07 4.43
N GLY A 40 -7.43 -14.32 5.74
CA GLY A 40 -8.49 -15.14 6.34
C GLY A 40 -9.86 -14.44 6.42
N GLN A 41 -9.99 -13.25 5.85
CA GLN A 41 -11.25 -12.49 5.76
C GLN A 41 -11.93 -12.21 7.12
N CYS A 42 -11.17 -12.19 8.21
CA CYS A 42 -11.70 -11.91 9.56
C CYS A 42 -12.06 -10.42 9.76
N GLY A 43 -11.79 -9.56 8.78
CA GLY A 43 -11.96 -8.11 8.89
C GLY A 43 -10.85 -7.38 9.64
N GLY A 44 -9.87 -8.11 10.16
CA GLY A 44 -8.71 -7.54 10.86
C GLY A 44 -7.58 -7.09 9.92
N TRP A 45 -6.62 -6.40 10.51
CA TRP A 45 -5.43 -5.90 9.83
C TRP A 45 -4.20 -6.72 10.18
N VAL A 46 -3.41 -7.04 9.17
CA VAL A 46 -2.10 -7.67 9.30
C VAL A 46 -1.05 -6.58 9.38
N VAL A 47 -0.24 -6.63 10.42
CA VAL A 47 0.82 -5.65 10.70
C VAL A 47 2.13 -6.35 11.01
N ALA A 48 3.25 -5.66 10.79
CA ALA A 48 4.56 -6.15 11.18
C ALA A 48 4.66 -6.25 12.70
N ARG A 49 5.14 -7.37 13.25
CA ARG A 49 5.35 -7.52 14.71
C ARG A 49 6.48 -6.64 15.23
N GLN A 50 7.55 -6.57 14.48
CA GLN A 50 8.74 -5.78 14.77
C GLN A 50 9.13 -4.99 13.52
N PRO A 51 8.57 -3.80 13.29
CA PRO A 51 8.70 -3.07 12.03
C PRO A 51 10.14 -2.72 11.63
N LEU A 52 11.06 -2.66 12.60
CA LEU A 52 12.47 -2.37 12.35
C LEU A 52 13.29 -3.60 11.97
N GLU A 53 12.81 -4.79 12.28
CA GLU A 53 13.51 -6.03 11.95
C GLU A 53 13.33 -6.40 10.48
N ALA A 54 14.45 -6.87 9.87
CA ALA A 54 14.44 -7.21 8.45
C ALA A 54 13.54 -8.40 8.13
N ASP A 55 13.52 -9.41 8.99
CA ASP A 55 12.79 -10.67 8.80
C ASP A 55 11.59 -10.79 9.73
N THR A 56 10.95 -9.65 10.03
CA THR A 56 9.79 -9.64 10.92
C THR A 56 8.62 -10.46 10.35
N GLU A 57 7.99 -11.24 11.22
CA GLU A 57 6.68 -11.83 10.92
C GLU A 57 5.60 -10.75 10.90
N TRP A 58 4.58 -10.99 10.10
CA TRP A 58 3.38 -10.19 10.04
C TRP A 58 2.22 -10.96 10.65
N GLU A 59 1.45 -10.29 11.50
CA GLU A 59 0.38 -10.93 12.27
C GLU A 59 -0.91 -10.12 12.17
N CYS A 60 -2.03 -10.84 11.98
CA CYS A 60 -3.36 -10.24 12.00
C CYS A 60 -3.77 -9.93 13.44
N ARG A 61 -4.09 -8.67 13.73
CA ARG A 61 -4.59 -8.25 15.04
C ARG A 61 -5.98 -8.81 15.37
N GLY A 62 -6.74 -9.27 14.37
CA GLY A 62 -8.08 -9.83 14.58
C GLY A 62 -8.10 -11.31 14.89
N CYS A 63 -7.42 -12.13 14.10
CA CYS A 63 -7.47 -13.61 14.24
C CYS A 63 -6.11 -14.26 14.54
N GLY A 64 -5.03 -13.49 14.62
CA GLY A 64 -3.69 -14.01 14.87
C GLY A 64 -3.07 -14.76 13.67
N ALA A 65 -3.67 -14.72 12.49
CA ALA A 65 -3.08 -15.30 11.30
C ALA A 65 -1.72 -14.65 11.01
N ARG A 66 -0.73 -15.46 10.67
CA ARG A 66 0.63 -14.99 10.42
C ARG A 66 0.97 -15.09 8.95
N LEU A 67 1.75 -14.13 8.49
CA LEU A 67 2.35 -14.09 7.17
C LEU A 67 3.85 -13.87 7.32
N GLU A 68 4.62 -14.54 6.49
CA GLU A 68 6.03 -14.27 6.40
C GLU A 68 6.28 -13.00 5.54
N ARG A 69 7.42 -12.37 5.75
CA ARG A 69 7.78 -11.15 5.02
C ARG A 69 7.70 -11.31 3.50
N HIS A 70 8.20 -12.43 2.99
CA HIS A 70 8.20 -12.68 1.54
C HIS A 70 6.78 -12.77 0.94
N GLU A 71 5.80 -13.27 1.70
CA GLU A 71 4.39 -13.31 1.28
C GLU A 71 3.81 -11.91 1.18
N VAL A 72 4.13 -11.05 2.17
CA VAL A 72 3.73 -9.64 2.18
C VAL A 72 4.38 -8.89 1.02
N GLU A 73 5.68 -9.06 0.79
CA GLU A 73 6.39 -8.43 -0.31
C GLU A 73 5.86 -8.87 -1.68
N ALA A 74 5.56 -10.15 -1.84
CA ALA A 74 4.95 -10.69 -3.05
C ALA A 74 3.55 -10.11 -3.30
N ALA A 75 2.73 -9.99 -2.25
CA ALA A 75 1.40 -9.38 -2.35
C ALA A 75 1.50 -7.90 -2.78
N VAL A 76 2.38 -7.12 -2.15
CA VAL A 76 2.60 -5.70 -2.49
C VAL A 76 3.12 -5.55 -3.92
N SER A 77 4.10 -6.36 -4.33
CA SER A 77 4.65 -6.31 -5.69
C SER A 77 3.59 -6.66 -6.74
N SER A 78 2.87 -7.76 -6.55
CA SER A 78 1.80 -8.18 -7.46
C SER A 78 0.72 -7.12 -7.64
N PHE A 79 0.38 -6.43 -6.55
CA PHE A 79 -0.61 -5.37 -6.59
C PHE A 79 -0.10 -4.13 -7.32
N SER A 80 1.16 -3.73 -7.08
CA SER A 80 1.81 -2.63 -7.79
C SER A 80 1.90 -2.89 -9.29
N ASP A 81 2.31 -4.10 -9.68
CA ASP A 81 2.40 -4.51 -11.09
C ASP A 81 1.02 -4.48 -11.78
N ARG A 82 -0.02 -4.85 -11.04
CA ARG A 82 -1.39 -4.83 -11.56
C ARG A 82 -1.89 -3.40 -11.75
N ILE A 83 -1.62 -2.50 -10.81
CA ILE A 83 -1.93 -1.08 -10.94
C ILE A 83 -1.20 -0.49 -12.15
N GLN A 84 0.10 -0.78 -12.29
CA GLN A 84 0.90 -0.27 -13.39
C GLN A 84 0.34 -0.71 -14.75
N ARG A 85 -0.03 -1.97 -14.90
CA ARG A 85 -0.64 -2.49 -16.14
C ARG A 85 -1.98 -1.81 -16.44
N LEU A 86 -2.85 -1.65 -15.44
CA LEU A 86 -4.13 -0.96 -15.63
C LEU A 86 -3.94 0.50 -16.04
N TYR A 87 -2.93 1.15 -15.51
CA TYR A 87 -2.59 2.53 -15.87
C TYR A 87 -2.08 2.66 -17.31
N GLU A 88 -1.33 1.67 -17.80
CA GLU A 88 -0.80 1.64 -19.17
C GLU A 88 -1.90 1.33 -20.21
N GLU A 89 -2.86 0.45 -19.86
CA GLU A 89 -3.92 0.04 -20.79
C GLU A 89 -4.93 1.15 -21.09
N ASP A 90 -5.41 1.84 -20.08
CA ASP A 90 -6.42 2.91 -20.24
C ASP A 90 -6.48 3.77 -18.97
N ARG A 91 -6.06 5.02 -19.09
CA ARG A 91 -6.01 5.94 -17.95
C ARG A 91 -7.35 6.07 -17.21
N TYR A 92 -8.44 6.16 -17.94
CA TYR A 92 -9.78 6.32 -17.37
C TYR A 92 -10.29 5.05 -16.69
N ARG A 93 -10.12 3.93 -17.36
CA ARG A 93 -10.51 2.62 -16.86
C ARG A 93 -9.63 2.25 -15.66
N ALA A 94 -8.34 2.59 -15.70
CA ALA A 94 -7.40 2.37 -14.62
C ALA A 94 -7.82 3.06 -13.32
N VAL A 95 -8.21 4.35 -13.38
CA VAL A 95 -8.64 5.10 -12.19
C VAL A 95 -9.84 4.43 -11.53
N ARG A 96 -10.89 4.13 -12.28
CA ARG A 96 -12.09 3.47 -11.73
C ARG A 96 -11.80 2.08 -11.17
N GLN A 97 -10.95 1.31 -11.84
CA GLN A 97 -10.58 -0.01 -11.36
C GLN A 97 -9.69 0.05 -10.13
N MET A 98 -8.81 1.06 -10.01
CA MET A 98 -8.02 1.29 -8.79
C MET A 98 -8.93 1.61 -7.60
N GLU A 99 -9.93 2.48 -7.78
CA GLU A 99 -10.91 2.80 -6.75
C GLU A 99 -11.67 1.56 -6.30
N ASP A 100 -12.17 0.76 -7.24
CA ASP A 100 -12.90 -0.48 -6.95
C ASP A 100 -11.99 -1.53 -6.25
N MET A 101 -10.75 -1.66 -6.69
CA MET A 101 -9.77 -2.54 -6.04
C MET A 101 -9.46 -2.10 -4.61
N LEU A 102 -9.25 -0.82 -4.36
CA LEU A 102 -9.02 -0.28 -3.01
C LEU A 102 -10.21 -0.55 -2.09
N CYS A 103 -11.43 -0.36 -2.60
CA CYS A 103 -12.65 -0.66 -1.85
C CYS A 103 -12.80 -2.16 -1.54
N ARG A 104 -12.49 -3.03 -2.48
CA ARG A 104 -12.67 -4.49 -2.33
C ARG A 104 -11.57 -5.16 -1.52
N THR A 105 -10.32 -4.75 -1.69
CA THR A 105 -9.18 -5.40 -1.05
C THR A 105 -8.87 -4.87 0.33
N ARG A 106 -9.45 -3.71 0.70
CA ARG A 106 -9.10 -2.99 1.93
C ARG A 106 -7.59 -2.79 2.12
N LEU A 107 -6.83 -2.86 1.06
CA LEU A 107 -5.40 -2.53 1.03
C LEU A 107 -5.24 -1.01 1.11
N SER A 108 -5.97 -0.38 2.03
CA SER A 108 -6.18 1.06 2.05
C SER A 108 -4.91 1.87 2.20
N SER A 109 -3.89 1.31 2.78
CA SER A 109 -2.78 2.16 3.19
C SER A 109 -1.44 1.80 2.60
N PHE A 110 -1.24 0.59 2.11
CA PHE A 110 0.04 0.20 1.51
C PHE A 110 0.36 0.96 0.22
N LEU A 111 -0.68 1.24 -0.56
CA LEU A 111 -0.58 1.87 -1.88
C LEU A 111 -1.22 3.27 -1.90
N PHE A 112 -1.87 3.66 -0.81
CA PHE A 112 -2.64 4.89 -0.78
C PHE A 112 -1.86 6.14 -1.21
N PRO A 113 -0.60 6.37 -0.79
CA PRO A 113 0.17 7.50 -1.26
C PRO A 113 0.50 7.43 -2.75
N ASP A 114 0.83 6.26 -3.26
CA ASP A 114 1.25 6.09 -4.66
C ASP A 114 0.02 6.15 -5.59
N VAL A 115 -1.07 5.49 -5.22
CA VAL A 115 -2.33 5.56 -5.96
C VAL A 115 -2.92 6.97 -5.90
N GLN A 116 -2.87 7.64 -4.75
CA GLN A 116 -3.37 9.00 -4.61
C GLN A 116 -2.55 9.99 -5.45
N THR A 117 -1.24 9.80 -5.53
CA THR A 117 -0.38 10.61 -6.41
C THR A 117 -0.73 10.38 -7.88
N HIS A 118 -0.92 9.13 -8.30
CA HIS A 118 -1.33 8.81 -9.66
C HIS A 118 -2.73 9.33 -9.99
N LEU A 119 -3.69 9.17 -9.10
CA LEU A 119 -5.04 9.71 -9.23
C LEU A 119 -5.01 11.25 -9.34
N PHE A 120 -4.21 11.92 -8.50
CA PHE A 120 -4.10 13.37 -8.49
C PHE A 120 -3.48 13.90 -9.78
N HIS A 121 -2.38 13.32 -10.25
CA HIS A 121 -1.79 13.66 -11.54
C HIS A 121 -2.74 13.43 -12.71
N HIS A 122 -3.54 12.39 -12.64
CA HIS A 122 -4.51 12.09 -13.66
C HIS A 122 -5.66 13.11 -13.68
N TYR A 123 -6.20 13.46 -12.51
CA TYR A 123 -7.24 14.50 -12.39
C TYR A 123 -6.79 15.85 -12.95
N LEU A 124 -5.54 16.23 -12.71
CA LEU A 124 -4.96 17.46 -13.25
C LEU A 124 -4.70 17.42 -14.77
N SER A 125 -4.59 16.23 -15.33
CA SER A 125 -4.32 16.03 -16.77
C SER A 125 -5.59 15.92 -17.62
N ILE A 126 -6.76 15.82 -17.00
CA ILE A 126 -8.05 15.73 -17.69
C ILE A 126 -8.50 17.16 -18.04
N PRO A 127 -8.80 17.48 -19.31
CA PRO A 127 -9.41 18.75 -19.67
C PRO A 127 -10.72 18.92 -18.89
N GLN A 128 -10.86 20.01 -18.18
CA GLN A 128 -12.02 20.30 -17.29
C GLN A 128 -13.39 20.19 -18.00
N LYS A 129 -13.41 20.15 -19.31
CA LYS A 129 -14.65 20.01 -20.11
C LYS A 129 -15.26 18.60 -20.07
N GLU A 130 -14.51 17.58 -19.68
CA GLU A 130 -15.01 16.20 -19.63
C GLU A 130 -15.52 15.77 -18.23
N ILE A 131 -15.30 16.63 -17.22
CA ILE A 131 -15.72 16.34 -15.83
C ILE A 131 -17.21 16.66 -15.59
N ILE A 132 -17.86 17.40 -16.50
CA ILE A 132 -19.24 17.92 -16.32
C ILE A 132 -20.32 16.87 -16.66
N PHE A 133 -19.97 15.68 -17.11
CA PHE A 133 -20.92 14.62 -17.51
C PHE A 133 -20.79 13.30 -16.74
N LEU A 134 -20.40 13.34 -15.46
CA LEU A 134 -20.43 12.17 -14.59
C LEU A 134 -21.27 12.43 -13.34
#